data_f7c1e5e18982774de2eded81fd41d637
#
_entry.id   f7c1e5e18982774de2eded81fd41d637
#
_cell.length_a   1.000
_cell.length_b   1.000
_cell.length_c   1.000
_cell.angle_alpha   90.00
_cell.angle_beta   90.00
_cell.angle_gamma   90.00
#
_symmetry.space_group_name_H-M   'P 1'
#
loop_
_entity.id
_entity.type
_entity.pdbx_description
1 polymer ?
#
loop_
_entity_poly.entity_id
_entity_poly.type
_entity_poly.pdbx_seq_one_letter_code
_entity_poly.pdbx_strand_id
1 'polypeptide(L)'
;MLLERQELLILQDKKKDETLKSFIFFYVIILSQQLVTWKKQKYIVLYMKFRIKKKEGKKMKILAVGDIVGTAGINELKLRLKKIKEKENIDFTIVNGENSAEGMGITEKNFNDIISQGVDCVTMGNHTWGKKDIFKFIDNPKIIRPANYPEGVVGKGYNIYECKGKKIAVINIMGRVDINILTENPFLKVKKIIEKIQNQVDMIFIDFHAEATAEKIALGYFLDGKATAIFGTHTHVQTADEKILPNGTGYITDIGMTGPKYSVIGMDIKASIKRFETTLPERYKIAEGKCIFNGVIFDVDDNTSKVTNIKRIYID
;
A
#
# COMPACT_ATOMS: atom_id res chain seq x y z
N MET A 1 17.47 -47.89 -10.40
CA MET A 1 18.14 -47.46 -9.15
C MET A 1 18.30 -45.95 -9.00
N LEU A 2 18.78 -45.19 -10.00
CA LEU A 2 18.87 -43.72 -9.92
C LEU A 2 17.52 -43.02 -10.14
N LEU A 3 16.68 -43.51 -11.04
CA LEU A 3 15.31 -43.02 -11.28
C LEU A 3 14.39 -43.25 -10.10
N GLU A 4 14.47 -44.40 -9.44
CA GLU A 4 13.66 -44.73 -8.27
C GLU A 4 13.98 -43.83 -7.03
N ARG A 5 15.25 -43.39 -6.88
CA ARG A 5 15.62 -42.45 -5.83
C ARG A 5 15.12 -41.03 -6.10
N GLN A 6 15.06 -40.59 -7.35
CA GLN A 6 14.49 -39.29 -7.70
C GLN A 6 12.97 -39.28 -7.52
N GLU A 7 12.28 -40.38 -7.84
CA GLU A 7 10.84 -40.50 -7.58
C GLU A 7 10.50 -40.50 -6.08
N LEU A 8 11.34 -41.14 -5.24
CA LEU A 8 11.12 -41.11 -3.79
C LEU A 8 11.35 -39.73 -3.17
N LEU A 9 12.32 -38.95 -3.65
CA LEU A 9 12.57 -37.58 -3.21
C LEU A 9 11.42 -36.62 -3.57
N ILE A 10 10.84 -36.77 -4.77
CA ILE A 10 9.66 -36.03 -5.21
C ILE A 10 8.41 -36.38 -4.37
N LEU A 11 8.32 -37.62 -3.90
CA LEU A 11 7.21 -38.09 -3.06
C LEU A 11 7.34 -37.70 -1.58
N GLN A 12 8.53 -37.38 -1.09
CA GLN A 12 8.74 -36.94 0.29
C GLN A 12 8.46 -35.45 0.52
N ASP A 13 8.47 -34.61 -0.52
CA ASP A 13 8.18 -33.17 -0.41
C ASP A 13 6.67 -32.84 -0.57
N LYS A 14 5.82 -33.81 -0.22
CA LYS A 14 4.36 -33.85 -0.41
C LYS A 14 3.56 -32.79 0.37
N LYS A 15 4.17 -31.85 1.07
CA LYS A 15 3.44 -30.87 1.92
C LYS A 15 3.38 -29.44 1.36
N LYS A 16 4.01 -29.14 0.22
CA LYS A 16 4.19 -27.72 -0.17
C LYS A 16 3.58 -27.25 -1.47
N ASP A 17 3.17 -28.08 -2.43
CA ASP A 17 2.66 -27.48 -3.68
C ASP A 17 1.59 -28.29 -4.41
N GLU A 18 0.35 -27.78 -4.45
CA GLU A 18 -0.73 -28.32 -5.29
C GLU A 18 -0.42 -28.23 -6.79
N THR A 19 0.50 -27.36 -7.20
CA THR A 19 1.02 -27.24 -8.57
C THR A 19 1.83 -28.50 -8.94
N LEU A 20 2.61 -29.00 -8.00
CA LEU A 20 3.39 -30.23 -8.17
C LEU A 20 2.49 -31.46 -8.32
N LYS A 21 1.41 -31.56 -7.54
CA LYS A 21 0.40 -32.62 -7.69
C LYS A 21 -0.26 -32.61 -9.08
N SER A 22 -0.50 -31.43 -9.61
CA SER A 22 -1.05 -31.28 -10.97
C SER A 22 -0.04 -31.70 -12.05
N PHE A 23 1.25 -31.45 -11.84
CA PHE A 23 2.34 -31.85 -12.71
C PHE A 23 2.57 -33.38 -12.72
N ILE A 24 2.56 -33.99 -11.51
CA ILE A 24 2.71 -35.45 -11.34
C ILE A 24 1.53 -36.18 -11.97
N PHE A 25 0.31 -35.72 -11.77
CA PHE A 25 -0.89 -36.27 -12.39
C PHE A 25 -0.86 -36.17 -13.92
N PHE A 26 -0.31 -35.08 -14.45
CA PHE A 26 -0.10 -34.90 -15.90
C PHE A 26 0.95 -35.89 -16.47
N TYR A 27 2.05 -36.07 -15.75
CA TYR A 27 3.13 -36.99 -16.17
C TYR A 27 2.68 -38.46 -16.16
N VAL A 28 1.91 -38.88 -15.16
CA VAL A 28 1.33 -40.22 -15.04
C VAL A 28 0.31 -40.49 -16.15
N ILE A 29 -0.51 -39.49 -16.53
CA ILE A 29 -1.46 -39.63 -17.67
C ILE A 29 -0.72 -39.75 -19.00
N ILE A 30 0.37 -39.00 -19.20
CA ILE A 30 1.17 -39.08 -20.43
C ILE A 30 1.87 -40.43 -20.56
N LEU A 31 2.42 -40.97 -19.46
CA LEU A 31 3.12 -42.28 -19.46
C LEU A 31 2.18 -43.46 -19.63
N SER A 32 0.92 -43.34 -19.21
CA SER A 32 -0.05 -44.43 -19.29
C SER A 32 -0.78 -44.56 -20.64
N GLN A 33 -0.61 -43.63 -21.56
CA GLN A 33 -1.36 -43.61 -22.84
C GLN A 33 -0.50 -43.18 -24.04
N GLN A 34 0.30 -44.10 -24.57
CA GLN A 34 0.99 -43.92 -25.87
C GLN A 34 0.03 -43.86 -27.10
N LEU A 35 -1.29 -43.79 -26.90
CA LEU A 35 -2.32 -43.80 -27.95
C LEU A 35 -3.36 -42.70 -27.83
N VAL A 36 -2.99 -41.49 -27.35
CA VAL A 36 -3.95 -40.36 -27.32
C VAL A 36 -3.84 -39.57 -28.60
N THR A 37 -4.89 -39.62 -29.45
CA THR A 37 -4.99 -38.86 -30.70
C THR A 37 -4.87 -37.34 -30.43
N TRP A 38 -4.31 -36.58 -31.36
CA TRP A 38 -4.06 -35.13 -31.30
C TRP A 38 -5.26 -34.31 -30.82
N LYS A 39 -6.49 -34.72 -31.11
CA LYS A 39 -7.74 -34.09 -30.63
C LYS A 39 -7.89 -34.20 -29.11
N LYS A 40 -7.60 -35.35 -28.49
CA LYS A 40 -7.68 -35.53 -27.02
C LYS A 40 -6.64 -34.69 -26.30
N GLN A 41 -5.42 -34.55 -26.83
CA GLN A 41 -4.40 -33.66 -26.24
C GLN A 41 -4.86 -32.20 -26.24
N LYS A 42 -5.51 -31.71 -27.31
CA LYS A 42 -6.04 -30.36 -27.40
C LYS A 42 -7.12 -30.09 -26.33
N TYR A 43 -7.99 -31.07 -26.08
CA TYR A 43 -9.01 -30.97 -25.02
C TYR A 43 -8.39 -30.99 -23.61
N ILE A 44 -7.38 -31.79 -23.37
CA ILE A 44 -6.68 -31.84 -22.07
C ILE A 44 -5.97 -30.50 -21.79
N VAL A 45 -5.26 -29.94 -22.77
CA VAL A 45 -4.59 -28.64 -22.67
C VAL A 45 -5.62 -27.50 -22.47
N LEU A 46 -6.76 -27.56 -23.15
CA LEU A 46 -7.85 -26.58 -22.99
C LEU A 46 -8.48 -26.68 -21.60
N TYR A 47 -8.74 -27.89 -21.13
CA TYR A 47 -9.27 -28.16 -19.79
C TYR A 47 -8.29 -27.73 -18.68
N MET A 48 -6.99 -27.98 -18.86
CA MET A 48 -5.96 -27.54 -17.96
C MET A 48 -5.82 -26.01 -17.95
N LYS A 49 -5.81 -25.35 -19.13
CA LYS A 49 -5.87 -23.89 -19.22
C LYS A 49 -7.11 -23.31 -18.55
N PHE A 50 -8.28 -23.96 -18.71
CA PHE A 50 -9.52 -23.56 -18.07
C PHE A 50 -9.46 -23.77 -16.55
N ARG A 51 -8.88 -24.86 -16.07
CA ARG A 51 -8.70 -25.16 -14.64
C ARG A 51 -7.64 -24.28 -13.97
N ILE A 52 -6.56 -23.96 -14.67
CA ILE A 52 -5.56 -22.98 -14.22
C ILE A 52 -6.18 -21.58 -14.14
N LYS A 53 -6.95 -21.17 -15.17
CA LYS A 53 -7.67 -19.89 -15.17
C LYS A 53 -8.77 -19.81 -14.09
N LYS A 54 -9.38 -20.94 -13.72
CA LYS A 54 -10.37 -21.04 -12.63
C LYS A 54 -9.73 -21.10 -11.24
N LYS A 55 -8.40 -21.37 -11.16
CA LYS A 55 -7.58 -21.36 -9.93
C LYS A 55 -6.82 -20.05 -9.70
N GLU A 56 -6.80 -19.14 -10.68
CA GLU A 56 -6.40 -17.76 -10.36
C GLU A 56 -7.47 -17.18 -9.43
N GLY A 57 -7.16 -17.16 -8.14
CA GLY A 57 -8.00 -16.56 -7.11
C GLY A 57 -8.41 -15.15 -7.54
N LYS A 58 -9.63 -14.78 -7.22
CA LYS A 58 -10.09 -13.42 -7.44
C LYS A 58 -9.09 -12.49 -6.75
N LYS A 59 -8.55 -11.51 -7.46
CA LYS A 59 -7.55 -10.59 -6.90
C LYS A 59 -8.23 -9.27 -6.59
N MET A 60 -7.87 -8.69 -5.46
CA MET A 60 -8.23 -7.33 -5.10
C MET A 60 -7.03 -6.41 -5.34
N LYS A 61 -7.27 -5.24 -5.93
CA LYS A 61 -6.24 -4.24 -6.21
C LYS A 61 -6.40 -3.01 -5.35
N ILE A 62 -5.40 -2.75 -4.54
CA ILE A 62 -5.39 -1.62 -3.60
C ILE A 62 -4.34 -0.61 -4.07
N LEU A 63 -4.76 0.62 -4.27
CA LEU A 63 -3.89 1.74 -4.60
C LEU A 63 -3.62 2.58 -3.35
N ALA A 64 -2.36 2.76 -3.01
CA ALA A 64 -1.92 3.79 -2.07
C ALA A 64 -1.26 4.93 -2.85
N VAL A 65 -1.69 6.17 -2.62
CA VAL A 65 -1.18 7.38 -3.26
C VAL A 65 -0.35 8.15 -2.25
N GLY A 66 0.83 8.59 -2.67
CA GLY A 66 1.78 9.33 -1.84
C GLY A 66 1.25 10.71 -1.41
N ASP A 67 2.03 11.32 -0.55
CA ASP A 67 1.68 12.58 0.12
C ASP A 67 1.18 13.65 -0.86
N ILE A 68 -0.08 14.07 -0.71
CA ILE A 68 -0.68 15.12 -1.55
C ILE A 68 -0.12 16.48 -1.11
N VAL A 69 0.64 17.14 -1.97
CA VAL A 69 1.27 18.42 -1.65
C VAL A 69 0.52 19.58 -2.26
N GLY A 70 -0.18 20.31 -1.42
CA GLY A 70 -0.93 21.53 -1.74
C GLY A 70 -2.02 21.36 -2.78
N THR A 71 -2.55 22.47 -3.25
CA THR A 71 -3.56 22.50 -4.33
C THR A 71 -3.04 21.88 -5.62
N ALA A 72 -1.75 21.98 -5.89
CA ALA A 72 -1.11 21.36 -7.06
C ALA A 72 -1.25 19.84 -7.03
N GLY A 73 -0.98 19.21 -5.89
CA GLY A 73 -1.16 17.77 -5.69
C GLY A 73 -2.63 17.33 -5.78
N ILE A 74 -3.57 18.12 -5.23
CA ILE A 74 -5.01 17.83 -5.36
C ILE A 74 -5.43 17.86 -6.83
N ASN A 75 -4.96 18.84 -7.60
CA ASN A 75 -5.29 18.96 -9.02
C ASN A 75 -4.71 17.79 -9.82
N GLU A 76 -3.50 17.35 -9.52
CA GLU A 76 -2.89 16.17 -10.15
C GLU A 76 -3.65 14.88 -9.79
N LEU A 77 -4.09 14.74 -8.54
CA LEU A 77 -4.97 13.63 -8.12
C LEU A 77 -6.26 13.63 -8.95
N LYS A 78 -6.94 14.78 -9.09
CA LYS A 78 -8.16 14.93 -9.90
C LYS A 78 -7.94 14.55 -11.36
N LEU A 79 -6.80 14.93 -11.92
CA LEU A 79 -6.46 14.66 -13.32
C LEU A 79 -6.22 13.18 -13.61
N ARG A 80 -5.58 12.46 -12.66
CA ARG A 80 -5.04 11.11 -12.89
C ARG A 80 -5.84 9.99 -12.27
N LEU A 81 -6.40 10.18 -11.07
CA LEU A 81 -6.90 9.06 -10.24
C LEU A 81 -7.96 8.23 -10.95
N LYS A 82 -8.96 8.88 -11.58
CA LYS A 82 -10.03 8.16 -12.29
C LYS A 82 -9.47 7.25 -13.39
N LYS A 83 -8.55 7.78 -14.22
CA LYS A 83 -7.93 7.03 -15.31
C LYS A 83 -7.10 5.86 -14.80
N ILE A 84 -6.37 6.04 -13.68
CA ILE A 84 -5.60 4.98 -13.04
C ILE A 84 -6.54 3.89 -12.51
N LYS A 85 -7.60 4.26 -11.80
CA LYS A 85 -8.60 3.31 -11.26
C LYS A 85 -9.21 2.46 -12.37
N GLU A 86 -9.60 3.07 -13.49
CA GLU A 86 -10.17 2.36 -14.63
C GLU A 86 -9.14 1.46 -15.33
N LYS A 87 -7.94 1.99 -15.65
CA LYS A 87 -6.89 1.25 -16.35
C LYS A 87 -6.38 0.04 -15.56
N GLU A 88 -6.16 0.23 -14.27
CA GLU A 88 -5.57 -0.79 -13.40
C GLU A 88 -6.63 -1.65 -12.69
N ASN A 89 -7.93 -1.33 -12.83
CA ASN A 89 -9.05 -1.97 -12.13
C ASN A 89 -8.90 -1.91 -10.61
N ILE A 90 -8.67 -0.69 -10.07
CA ILE A 90 -8.47 -0.47 -8.65
C ILE A 90 -9.79 -0.62 -7.89
N ASP A 91 -9.76 -1.40 -6.82
CA ASP A 91 -10.92 -1.71 -5.99
C ASP A 91 -11.03 -0.79 -4.77
N PHE A 92 -9.89 -0.43 -4.17
CA PHE A 92 -9.83 0.42 -2.98
C PHE A 92 -8.65 1.40 -3.07
N THR A 93 -8.84 2.63 -2.60
CA THR A 93 -7.83 3.70 -2.73
C THR A 93 -7.57 4.37 -1.39
N ILE A 94 -6.31 4.38 -0.98
CA ILE A 94 -5.80 5.09 0.20
C ILE A 94 -4.96 6.27 -0.28
N VAL A 95 -5.09 7.44 0.35
CA VAL A 95 -4.35 8.66 -0.03
C VAL A 95 -3.81 9.31 1.23
N ASN A 96 -2.52 9.63 1.27
CA ASN A 96 -2.00 10.48 2.34
C ASN A 96 -2.29 11.96 2.00
N GLY A 97 -3.09 12.61 2.86
CA GLY A 97 -3.60 13.97 2.64
C GLY A 97 -2.97 15.04 3.51
N GLU A 98 -1.98 14.70 4.34
CA GLU A 98 -1.49 15.59 5.41
C GLU A 98 -0.88 16.90 4.94
N ASN A 99 -0.37 16.94 3.68
CA ASN A 99 0.29 18.12 3.11
C ASN A 99 -0.58 18.87 2.11
N SER A 100 -1.88 18.53 2.02
CA SER A 100 -2.79 19.07 1.01
C SER A 100 -3.15 20.54 1.21
N ALA A 101 -3.05 21.08 2.43
CA ALA A 101 -3.32 22.48 2.74
C ALA A 101 -2.01 23.28 2.82
N GLU A 102 -1.54 23.77 1.67
CA GLU A 102 -0.32 24.61 1.58
C GLU A 102 0.94 23.92 2.16
N GLY A 103 1.01 22.58 2.03
CA GLY A 103 2.14 21.79 2.52
C GLY A 103 2.10 21.47 4.00
N MET A 104 1.03 21.82 4.72
CA MET A 104 0.91 21.57 6.16
C MET A 104 -0.55 21.41 6.59
N GLY A 105 -0.96 20.19 6.92
CA GLY A 105 -2.32 19.86 7.33
C GLY A 105 -3.30 19.71 6.16
N ILE A 106 -4.57 19.58 6.49
CA ILE A 106 -5.69 19.41 5.58
C ILE A 106 -6.86 20.31 6.02
N THR A 107 -7.55 20.94 5.06
CA THR A 107 -8.81 21.67 5.32
C THR A 107 -10.00 20.80 4.94
N GLU A 108 -11.20 21.14 5.42
CA GLU A 108 -12.44 20.46 5.05
C GLU A 108 -12.66 20.48 3.52
N LYS A 109 -12.36 21.61 2.89
CA LYS A 109 -12.42 21.73 1.43
C LYS A 109 -11.50 20.73 0.74
N ASN A 110 -10.23 20.65 1.18
CA ASN A 110 -9.25 19.73 0.58
C ASN A 110 -9.67 18.27 0.79
N PHE A 111 -10.16 17.95 1.99
CA PHE A 111 -10.69 16.63 2.30
C PHE A 111 -11.85 16.25 1.36
N ASN A 112 -12.85 17.13 1.21
CA ASN A 112 -13.98 16.90 0.32
C ASN A 112 -13.55 16.80 -1.16
N ASP A 113 -12.58 17.61 -1.58
CA ASP A 113 -11.99 17.56 -2.90
C ASP A 113 -11.32 16.20 -3.18
N ILE A 114 -10.58 15.66 -2.21
CA ILE A 114 -9.92 14.33 -2.31
C ILE A 114 -10.97 13.21 -2.33
N ILE A 115 -11.92 13.21 -1.40
CA ILE A 115 -12.96 12.17 -1.30
C ILE A 115 -13.86 12.13 -2.53
N SER A 116 -14.15 13.29 -3.14
CA SER A 116 -14.98 13.37 -4.35
C SER A 116 -14.36 12.66 -5.57
N GLN A 117 -13.05 12.37 -5.53
CA GLN A 117 -12.38 11.59 -6.57
C GLN A 117 -12.56 10.07 -6.41
N GLY A 118 -13.37 9.62 -5.45
CA GLY A 118 -13.59 8.21 -5.16
C GLY A 118 -12.46 7.59 -4.34
N VAL A 119 -11.84 8.39 -3.47
CA VAL A 119 -10.91 7.92 -2.42
C VAL A 119 -11.70 7.31 -1.29
N ASP A 120 -11.24 6.16 -0.79
CA ASP A 120 -11.92 5.39 0.25
C ASP A 120 -11.42 5.74 1.65
N CYS A 121 -10.10 6.05 1.78
CA CYS A 121 -9.46 6.41 3.04
C CYS A 121 -8.39 7.48 2.83
N VAL A 122 -8.42 8.52 3.67
CA VAL A 122 -7.36 9.53 3.78
C VAL A 122 -6.57 9.27 5.05
N THR A 123 -5.25 9.07 4.90
CA THR A 123 -4.31 8.99 6.02
C THR A 123 -3.62 10.33 6.25
N MET A 124 -3.12 10.53 7.45
CA MET A 124 -2.43 11.72 7.90
C MET A 124 -1.01 11.37 8.40
N GLY A 125 -0.32 12.34 8.99
CA GLY A 125 1.01 12.15 9.56
C GLY A 125 1.33 13.20 10.63
N ASN A 126 2.57 13.69 10.65
CA ASN A 126 3.03 14.67 11.64
C ASN A 126 2.36 16.04 11.49
N HIS A 127 1.82 16.37 10.32
CA HIS A 127 1.07 17.62 10.11
C HIS A 127 -0.44 17.48 10.35
N THR A 128 -0.90 16.41 10.99
CA THR A 128 -2.34 16.21 11.30
C THR A 128 -3.01 17.45 11.85
N TRP A 129 -2.35 18.15 12.78
CA TRP A 129 -2.87 19.33 13.46
C TRP A 129 -2.45 20.66 12.83
N GLY A 130 -1.86 20.64 11.64
CA GLY A 130 -1.36 21.83 10.94
C GLY A 130 -2.42 22.84 10.56
N LYS A 131 -3.69 22.42 10.44
CA LYS A 131 -4.85 23.29 10.23
C LYS A 131 -5.93 23.00 11.27
N LYS A 132 -6.37 24.02 11.99
CA LYS A 132 -7.46 23.88 13.00
C LYS A 132 -8.79 23.41 12.39
N ASP A 133 -8.95 23.59 11.09
CA ASP A 133 -10.15 23.19 10.35
C ASP A 133 -10.43 21.68 10.46
N ILE A 134 -9.40 20.85 10.64
CA ILE A 134 -9.50 19.39 10.79
C ILE A 134 -10.45 18.97 11.90
N PHE A 135 -10.57 19.74 12.99
CA PHE A 135 -11.46 19.43 14.12
C PHE A 135 -12.94 19.39 13.74
N LYS A 136 -13.33 19.96 12.58
CA LYS A 136 -14.69 19.91 12.07
C LYS A 136 -15.07 18.54 11.48
N PHE A 137 -14.08 17.79 11.01
CA PHE A 137 -14.31 16.56 10.22
C PHE A 137 -13.42 15.38 10.58
N ILE A 138 -12.54 15.48 11.59
CA ILE A 138 -11.62 14.40 11.98
C ILE A 138 -12.33 13.09 12.40
N ASP A 139 -13.60 13.18 12.80
CA ASP A 139 -14.41 12.01 13.15
C ASP A 139 -15.10 11.37 11.93
N ASN A 140 -14.93 11.93 10.72
CA ASN A 140 -15.41 11.31 9.49
C ASN A 140 -14.73 9.93 9.30
N PRO A 141 -15.49 8.86 8.99
CA PRO A 141 -14.91 7.52 8.86
C PRO A 141 -13.90 7.37 7.71
N LYS A 142 -13.83 8.33 6.80
CA LYS A 142 -12.89 8.30 5.67
C LYS A 142 -11.56 9.01 5.93
N ILE A 143 -11.33 9.54 7.13
CA ILE A 143 -10.04 10.11 7.53
C ILE A 143 -9.55 9.44 8.80
N ILE A 144 -8.26 9.10 8.83
CA ILE A 144 -7.60 8.55 9.99
C ILE A 144 -6.27 9.29 10.23
N ARG A 145 -5.96 9.51 11.50
CA ARG A 145 -4.72 10.12 11.96
C ARG A 145 -3.75 9.05 12.49
N PRO A 146 -2.47 9.35 12.74
CA PRO A 146 -1.58 8.40 13.39
C PRO A 146 -2.17 7.85 14.70
N ALA A 147 -2.22 6.52 14.80
CA ALA A 147 -2.84 5.81 15.92
C ALA A 147 -2.05 5.93 17.21
N ASN A 148 -0.76 6.23 17.11
CA ASN A 148 0.14 6.34 18.26
C ASN A 148 0.22 7.74 18.88
N TYR A 149 -0.69 8.67 18.54
CA TYR A 149 -0.96 9.81 19.41
C TYR A 149 -1.47 9.30 20.77
N PRO A 150 -1.27 10.08 21.87
CA PRO A 150 -1.75 9.69 23.19
C PRO A 150 -3.23 9.31 23.21
N GLU A 151 -3.61 8.47 24.15
CA GLU A 151 -5.01 8.09 24.35
C GLU A 151 -5.89 9.31 24.67
N GLY A 152 -7.13 9.29 24.16
CA GLY A 152 -8.07 10.41 24.32
C GLY A 152 -7.96 11.52 23.26
N VAL A 153 -6.95 11.50 22.39
CA VAL A 153 -6.85 12.45 21.27
C VAL A 153 -7.98 12.17 20.24
N VAL A 154 -8.66 13.21 19.78
CA VAL A 154 -9.79 13.12 18.84
C VAL A 154 -9.42 12.44 17.53
N GLY A 155 -10.43 11.91 16.85
CA GLY A 155 -10.26 11.16 15.60
C GLY A 155 -9.76 9.73 15.80
N LYS A 156 -9.80 8.94 14.74
CA LYS A 156 -9.42 7.52 14.76
C LYS A 156 -8.03 7.30 14.19
N GLY A 157 -7.30 6.31 14.72
CA GLY A 157 -5.99 5.90 14.20
C GLY A 157 -6.05 4.74 13.22
N TYR A 158 -7.20 4.08 13.10
CA TYR A 158 -7.53 3.06 12.12
C TYR A 158 -9.03 3.02 11.88
N ASN A 159 -9.43 2.48 10.74
CA ASN A 159 -10.84 2.18 10.46
C ASN A 159 -10.95 0.92 9.60
N ILE A 160 -12.13 0.33 9.60
CA ILE A 160 -12.45 -0.88 8.84
C ILE A 160 -13.47 -0.49 7.76
N TYR A 161 -13.17 -0.86 6.52
CA TYR A 161 -13.97 -0.58 5.34
C TYR A 161 -14.46 -1.87 4.70
N GLU A 162 -15.58 -1.81 4.02
CA GLU A 162 -16.07 -2.92 3.21
C GLU A 162 -15.82 -2.65 1.72
N CYS A 163 -15.20 -3.60 1.03
CA CYS A 163 -14.99 -3.56 -0.39
C CYS A 163 -15.15 -4.94 -1.00
N LYS A 164 -16.08 -5.10 -1.95
CA LYS A 164 -16.36 -6.37 -2.65
C LYS A 164 -16.60 -7.56 -1.71
N GLY A 165 -17.23 -7.33 -0.58
CA GLY A 165 -17.51 -8.35 0.43
C GLY A 165 -16.33 -8.73 1.32
N LYS A 166 -15.24 -7.96 1.27
CA LYS A 166 -14.08 -8.08 2.14
C LYS A 166 -13.99 -6.92 3.10
N LYS A 167 -13.55 -7.18 4.32
CA LYS A 167 -13.27 -6.17 5.34
C LYS A 167 -11.79 -5.79 5.32
N ILE A 168 -11.52 -4.53 5.00
CA ILE A 168 -10.18 -3.96 4.89
C ILE A 168 -9.94 -3.02 6.06
N ALA A 169 -8.97 -3.31 6.91
CA ALA A 169 -8.49 -2.35 7.89
C ALA A 169 -7.39 -1.49 7.27
N VAL A 170 -7.49 -0.18 7.45
CA VAL A 170 -6.38 0.76 7.20
C VAL A 170 -5.95 1.32 8.55
N ILE A 171 -4.66 1.22 8.84
CA ILE A 171 -4.03 1.74 10.07
C ILE A 171 -3.03 2.80 9.65
N ASN A 172 -3.09 3.96 10.28
CA ASN A 172 -2.06 4.98 10.14
C ASN A 172 -1.19 4.99 11.40
N ILE A 173 0.11 4.96 11.24
CA ILE A 173 1.10 4.92 12.32
C ILE A 173 2.20 5.93 12.02
N MET A 174 2.73 6.62 13.03
CA MET A 174 3.82 7.58 12.88
C MET A 174 5.10 7.07 13.53
N GLY A 175 6.24 7.24 12.83
CA GLY A 175 7.58 6.98 13.36
C GLY A 175 7.96 7.95 14.48
N ARG A 176 9.09 7.68 15.11
CA ARG A 176 9.62 8.51 16.20
C ARG A 176 11.03 9.02 15.94
N VAL A 177 11.76 8.36 15.05
CA VAL A 177 13.12 8.78 14.71
C VAL A 177 13.04 10.01 13.81
N ASP A 178 13.70 11.09 14.22
CA ASP A 178 13.74 12.40 13.53
C ASP A 178 12.37 13.07 13.29
N ILE A 179 11.34 12.64 14.02
CA ILE A 179 10.02 13.28 14.08
C ILE A 179 9.80 13.86 15.47
N ASN A 180 9.78 15.18 15.57
CA ASN A 180 9.64 15.94 16.83
C ASN A 180 8.20 16.00 17.36
N ILE A 181 7.55 14.84 17.50
CA ILE A 181 6.20 14.73 18.07
C ILE A 181 6.19 13.61 19.10
N LEU A 182 5.65 13.93 20.29
CA LEU A 182 5.50 12.95 21.37
C LEU A 182 4.40 11.96 21.04
N THR A 183 4.79 10.73 20.71
CA THR A 183 3.87 9.63 20.42
C THR A 183 4.23 8.38 21.20
N GLU A 184 3.26 7.47 21.33
CA GLU A 184 3.52 6.11 21.82
C GLU A 184 4.44 5.35 20.85
N ASN A 185 5.09 4.29 21.35
CA ASN A 185 5.95 3.43 20.52
C ASN A 185 5.14 2.82 19.35
N PRO A 186 5.51 3.09 18.08
CA PRO A 186 4.74 2.64 16.91
C PRO A 186 4.64 1.11 16.81
N PHE A 187 5.70 0.38 17.15
CA PHE A 187 5.73 -1.09 17.10
C PHE A 187 4.74 -1.71 18.09
N LEU A 188 4.74 -1.21 19.33
CA LEU A 188 3.84 -1.71 20.36
C LEU A 188 2.38 -1.31 20.09
N LYS A 189 2.17 -0.08 19.58
CA LYS A 189 0.82 0.41 19.28
C LYS A 189 0.18 -0.35 18.14
N VAL A 190 0.88 -0.50 17.02
CA VAL A 190 0.34 -1.22 15.86
C VAL A 190 0.10 -2.70 16.18
N LYS A 191 0.99 -3.34 16.94
CA LYS A 191 0.81 -4.72 17.41
C LYS A 191 -0.51 -4.86 18.18
N LYS A 192 -0.76 -4.00 19.17
CA LYS A 192 -2.00 -4.00 19.96
C LYS A 192 -3.25 -3.82 19.09
N ILE A 193 -3.17 -2.94 18.07
CA ILE A 193 -4.30 -2.73 17.16
C ILE A 193 -4.55 -4.00 16.35
N ILE A 194 -3.51 -4.60 15.75
CA ILE A 194 -3.63 -5.84 14.96
C ILE A 194 -4.23 -6.97 15.79
N GLU A 195 -3.70 -7.20 17.00
CA GLU A 195 -4.23 -8.22 17.92
C GLU A 195 -5.72 -8.04 18.21
N LYS A 196 -6.19 -6.78 18.30
CA LYS A 196 -7.61 -6.47 18.53
C LYS A 196 -8.49 -6.75 17.32
N ILE A 197 -8.01 -6.49 16.09
CA ILE A 197 -8.85 -6.50 14.88
C ILE A 197 -8.64 -7.71 13.97
N GLN A 198 -7.56 -8.47 14.08
CA GLN A 198 -7.17 -9.52 13.12
C GLN A 198 -8.25 -10.56 12.84
N ASN A 199 -9.12 -10.85 13.82
CA ASN A 199 -10.22 -11.79 13.65
C ASN A 199 -11.51 -11.14 13.10
N GLN A 200 -11.49 -9.84 12.82
CA GLN A 200 -12.65 -9.06 12.37
C GLN A 200 -12.49 -8.60 10.92
N VAL A 201 -11.31 -8.75 10.34
CA VAL A 201 -10.95 -8.22 9.01
C VAL A 201 -10.27 -9.27 8.14
N ASP A 202 -10.41 -9.12 6.83
CA ASP A 202 -9.73 -9.98 5.86
C ASP A 202 -8.33 -9.46 5.53
N MET A 203 -8.14 -8.13 5.45
CA MET A 203 -6.91 -7.49 5.01
C MET A 203 -6.53 -6.33 5.91
N ILE A 204 -5.23 -6.10 6.11
CA ILE A 204 -4.68 -5.00 6.91
C ILE A 204 -3.64 -4.25 6.09
N PHE A 205 -3.90 -2.96 5.84
CA PHE A 205 -2.97 -2.02 5.20
C PHE A 205 -2.48 -1.01 6.21
N ILE A 206 -1.18 -0.71 6.19
CA ILE A 206 -0.55 0.20 7.15
C ILE A 206 0.17 1.30 6.38
N ASP A 207 -0.24 2.55 6.61
CA ASP A 207 0.53 3.73 6.27
C ASP A 207 1.47 4.05 7.43
N PHE A 208 2.77 3.83 7.22
CA PHE A 208 3.80 4.16 8.19
C PHE A 208 4.47 5.48 7.84
N HIS A 209 3.95 6.53 8.41
CA HIS A 209 4.42 7.89 8.23
C HIS A 209 5.67 8.13 9.07
N ALA A 210 6.87 7.98 8.50
CA ALA A 210 8.14 8.00 9.23
C ALA A 210 9.28 8.56 8.38
N GLU A 211 10.24 9.23 9.03
CA GLU A 211 11.46 9.75 8.37
C GLU A 211 12.48 8.64 8.13
N ALA A 212 12.87 7.92 9.19
CA ALA A 212 14.02 7.02 9.14
C ALA A 212 13.74 5.74 8.36
N THR A 213 14.52 5.50 7.30
CA THR A 213 14.47 4.28 6.49
C THR A 213 14.61 3.00 7.34
N ALA A 214 15.53 3.01 8.32
CA ALA A 214 15.75 1.87 9.20
C ALA A 214 14.52 1.54 10.05
N GLU A 215 13.81 2.56 10.58
CA GLU A 215 12.58 2.38 11.34
C GLU A 215 11.47 1.79 10.47
N LYS A 216 11.34 2.27 9.21
CA LYS A 216 10.37 1.74 8.23
C LYS A 216 10.63 0.28 7.90
N ILE A 217 11.86 -0.08 7.56
CA ILE A 217 12.23 -1.46 7.23
C ILE A 217 12.03 -2.38 8.44
N ALA A 218 12.43 -1.94 9.64
CA ALA A 218 12.27 -2.72 10.87
C ALA A 218 10.79 -3.03 11.16
N LEU A 219 9.89 -2.03 10.99
CA LEU A 219 8.45 -2.24 11.14
C LEU A 219 7.91 -3.23 10.10
N GLY A 220 8.39 -3.15 8.86
CA GLY A 220 8.04 -4.08 7.79
C GLY A 220 8.30 -5.53 8.21
N TYR A 221 9.51 -5.85 8.64
CA TYR A 221 9.87 -7.20 9.11
C TYR A 221 9.15 -7.61 10.40
N PHE A 222 8.93 -6.68 11.32
CA PHE A 222 8.22 -6.94 12.58
C PHE A 222 6.77 -7.40 12.35
N LEU A 223 6.14 -6.91 11.29
CA LEU A 223 4.75 -7.20 10.94
C LEU A 223 4.60 -8.15 9.75
N ASP A 224 5.71 -8.72 9.24
CA ASP A 224 5.66 -9.66 8.13
C ASP A 224 4.80 -10.90 8.46
N GLY A 225 3.79 -11.14 7.63
CA GLY A 225 2.76 -12.17 7.82
C GLY A 225 1.61 -11.77 8.74
N LYS A 226 1.65 -10.57 9.37
CA LYS A 226 0.58 -10.04 10.23
C LYS A 226 -0.22 -8.92 9.57
N ALA A 227 0.35 -8.26 8.59
CA ALA A 227 -0.29 -7.26 7.76
C ALA A 227 -0.29 -7.73 6.30
N THR A 228 -1.30 -7.28 5.51
CA THR A 228 -1.35 -7.53 4.07
C THR A 228 -0.28 -6.70 3.36
N ALA A 229 -0.22 -5.39 3.63
CA ALA A 229 0.82 -4.53 3.11
C ALA A 229 1.16 -3.37 4.05
N ILE A 230 2.41 -2.92 3.97
CA ILE A 230 2.96 -1.77 4.68
C ILE A 230 3.64 -0.88 3.64
N PHE A 231 3.26 0.38 3.63
CA PHE A 231 3.89 1.39 2.78
C PHE A 231 4.28 2.61 3.61
N GLY A 232 5.43 3.17 3.31
CA GLY A 232 5.90 4.38 3.97
C GLY A 232 5.48 5.64 3.25
N THR A 233 5.34 6.74 4.02
CA THR A 233 5.09 8.12 3.59
C THR A 233 6.03 9.06 4.33
N HIS A 234 5.95 10.36 4.14
CA HIS A 234 6.69 11.44 4.79
C HIS A 234 7.87 12.00 3.99
N THR A 235 8.76 11.17 3.44
CA THR A 235 9.98 11.69 2.81
C THR A 235 9.74 12.36 1.46
N HIS A 236 8.56 12.13 0.87
CA HIS A 236 8.16 12.63 -0.45
C HIS A 236 8.96 12.05 -1.63
N VAL A 237 9.93 11.17 -1.37
CA VAL A 237 10.78 10.55 -2.39
C VAL A 237 10.41 9.09 -2.53
N GLN A 238 9.86 8.70 -3.69
CA GLN A 238 9.50 7.31 -3.94
C GLN A 238 10.74 6.43 -4.00
N THR A 239 10.80 5.41 -3.13
CA THR A 239 11.87 4.42 -3.13
C THR A 239 11.64 3.32 -4.16
N ALA A 240 12.69 2.58 -4.51
CA ALA A 240 12.67 1.52 -5.52
C ALA A 240 12.91 0.13 -4.88
N ASP A 241 12.40 -0.05 -3.66
CA ASP A 241 12.63 -1.23 -2.84
C ASP A 241 11.38 -2.07 -2.59
N GLU A 242 10.35 -1.87 -3.43
CA GLU A 242 9.12 -2.65 -3.34
C GLU A 242 9.39 -4.14 -3.40
N LYS A 243 8.84 -4.88 -2.45
CA LYS A 243 9.04 -6.33 -2.33
C LYS A 243 7.91 -7.01 -1.56
N ILE A 244 7.76 -8.28 -1.79
CA ILE A 244 6.96 -9.16 -0.93
C ILE A 244 7.91 -9.78 0.09
N LEU A 245 7.63 -9.55 1.36
CA LEU A 245 8.42 -10.09 2.47
C LEU A 245 8.21 -11.61 2.60
N PRO A 246 9.10 -12.35 3.30
CA PRO A 246 9.10 -13.82 3.33
C PRO A 246 7.76 -14.46 3.74
N ASN A 247 6.97 -13.82 4.60
CA ASN A 247 5.67 -14.33 5.04
C ASN A 247 4.48 -13.78 4.23
N GLY A 248 4.74 -13.01 3.16
CA GLY A 248 3.74 -12.58 2.19
C GLY A 248 3.21 -11.16 2.36
N THR A 249 3.75 -10.37 3.28
CA THR A 249 3.41 -8.95 3.42
C THR A 249 4.05 -8.13 2.28
N GLY A 250 3.25 -7.31 1.60
CA GLY A 250 3.77 -6.34 0.65
C GLY A 250 4.45 -5.17 1.36
N TYR A 251 5.60 -4.71 0.86
CA TYR A 251 6.37 -3.64 1.49
C TYR A 251 7.00 -2.69 0.49
N ILE A 252 6.99 -1.41 0.81
CA ILE A 252 7.79 -0.36 0.17
C ILE A 252 8.16 0.70 1.21
N THR A 253 9.40 1.16 1.20
CA THR A 253 9.92 2.12 2.19
C THR A 253 9.23 3.47 2.10
N ASP A 254 9.02 4.02 0.91
CA ASP A 254 8.27 5.27 0.72
C ASP A 254 7.59 5.31 -0.65
N ILE A 255 6.33 5.74 -0.68
CA ILE A 255 5.55 5.82 -1.92
C ILE A 255 5.64 7.18 -2.61
N GLY A 256 6.45 8.11 -2.07
CA GLY A 256 6.70 9.44 -2.62
C GLY A 256 5.56 10.43 -2.41
N MET A 257 5.53 11.49 -3.19
CA MET A 257 4.50 12.52 -3.14
C MET A 257 3.72 12.65 -4.46
N THR A 258 2.54 13.21 -4.38
CA THR A 258 1.78 13.72 -5.53
C THR A 258 1.74 15.24 -5.45
N GLY A 259 2.43 15.91 -6.37
CA GLY A 259 2.62 17.36 -6.30
C GLY A 259 3.68 17.88 -7.29
N PRO A 260 4.23 19.08 -7.08
CA PRO A 260 5.15 19.73 -8.01
C PRO A 260 6.42 18.90 -8.27
N LYS A 261 6.69 18.60 -9.55
CA LYS A 261 7.83 17.79 -9.99
C LYS A 261 9.17 18.50 -9.74
N TYR A 262 9.26 19.72 -10.21
CA TYR A 262 10.49 20.54 -10.08
C TYR A 262 10.43 21.34 -8.78
N SER A 263 10.82 20.68 -7.70
CA SER A 263 10.71 21.20 -6.33
C SER A 263 11.74 20.54 -5.41
N VAL A 264 11.90 21.07 -4.23
CA VAL A 264 12.56 20.37 -3.12
C VAL A 264 11.47 19.75 -2.26
N ILE A 265 11.18 18.48 -2.49
CA ILE A 265 10.10 17.72 -1.83
C ILE A 265 8.74 18.46 -1.78
N GLY A 266 8.39 19.15 -2.90
CA GLY A 266 7.16 19.92 -3.03
C GLY A 266 7.31 21.43 -2.82
N MET A 267 8.41 21.88 -2.22
CA MET A 267 8.67 23.28 -1.89
C MET A 267 9.46 24.01 -2.98
N ASP A 268 9.29 25.34 -3.04
CA ASP A 268 10.03 26.21 -3.96
C ASP A 268 11.54 26.02 -3.82
N ILE A 269 12.22 25.84 -4.97
CA ILE A 269 13.64 25.50 -5.02
C ILE A 269 14.49 26.62 -4.43
N LYS A 270 14.20 27.90 -4.79
CA LYS A 270 15.02 29.04 -4.35
C LYS A 270 14.89 29.27 -2.86
N ALA A 271 13.68 29.20 -2.33
CA ALA A 271 13.40 29.34 -0.90
C ALA A 271 14.08 28.21 -0.10
N SER A 272 14.01 26.97 -0.61
CA SER A 272 14.64 25.81 0.02
C SER A 272 16.16 25.92 0.04
N ILE A 273 16.79 26.28 -1.09
CA ILE A 273 18.25 26.48 -1.17
C ILE A 273 18.68 27.56 -0.19
N LYS A 274 18.03 28.73 -0.22
CA LYS A 274 18.35 29.86 0.68
C LYS A 274 18.28 29.46 2.15
N ARG A 275 17.29 28.66 2.54
CA ARG A 275 17.18 28.14 3.92
C ARG A 275 18.36 27.26 4.29
N PHE A 276 18.83 26.37 3.40
CA PHE A 276 19.98 25.51 3.67
C PHE A 276 21.29 26.29 3.68
N GLU A 277 21.45 27.29 2.80
CA GLU A 277 22.65 28.13 2.75
C GLU A 277 22.79 29.04 3.97
N THR A 278 21.68 29.59 4.46
CA THR A 278 21.70 30.64 5.49
C THR A 278 21.28 30.19 6.87
N THR A 279 20.61 29.03 6.99
CA THR A 279 19.92 28.54 8.19
C THR A 279 18.82 29.48 8.71
N LEU A 280 18.52 30.56 7.99
CA LEU A 280 17.46 31.51 8.36
C LEU A 280 16.09 30.93 8.02
N PRO A 281 15.05 31.27 8.81
CA PRO A 281 13.70 30.85 8.50
C PRO A 281 13.20 31.51 7.22
N GLU A 282 12.87 30.70 6.22
CA GLU A 282 12.21 31.10 4.98
C GLU A 282 10.75 30.65 5.02
N ARG A 283 9.85 31.46 4.46
CA ARG A 283 8.43 31.07 4.35
C ARG A 283 8.30 29.88 3.39
N TYR A 284 7.69 28.82 3.88
CA TYR A 284 7.34 27.68 3.02
C TYR A 284 6.38 28.15 1.92
N LYS A 285 6.80 27.91 0.67
CA LYS A 285 6.00 28.14 -0.53
C LYS A 285 6.02 26.85 -1.36
N ILE A 286 4.85 26.38 -1.75
CA ILE A 286 4.76 25.23 -2.66
C ILE A 286 5.29 25.66 -4.03
N ALA A 287 6.08 24.81 -4.67
CA ALA A 287 6.56 25.04 -6.01
C ALA A 287 5.42 25.04 -7.02
N GLU A 288 5.62 25.75 -8.11
CA GLU A 288 4.65 25.85 -9.21
C GLU A 288 5.10 24.98 -10.40
N GLY A 289 4.18 24.69 -11.32
CA GLY A 289 4.46 24.05 -12.60
C GLY A 289 3.98 22.62 -12.70
N LYS A 290 4.69 21.82 -13.52
CA LYS A 290 4.33 20.43 -13.81
C LYS A 290 4.36 19.58 -12.54
N CYS A 291 3.34 18.74 -12.36
CA CYS A 291 3.23 17.84 -11.22
C CYS A 291 3.58 16.40 -11.59
N ILE A 292 3.88 15.61 -10.56
CA ILE A 292 4.01 14.16 -10.61
C ILE A 292 2.92 13.52 -9.77
N PHE A 293 2.54 12.30 -10.17
CA PHE A 293 1.67 11.43 -9.39
C PHE A 293 2.46 10.20 -8.98
N ASN A 294 2.63 9.98 -7.69
CA ASN A 294 3.29 8.81 -7.13
C ASN A 294 2.32 7.96 -6.31
N GLY A 295 2.54 6.66 -6.36
CA GLY A 295 1.78 5.69 -5.58
C GLY A 295 2.27 4.27 -5.79
N VAL A 296 1.56 3.33 -5.19
CA VAL A 296 1.83 1.91 -5.32
C VAL A 296 0.52 1.12 -5.41
N ILE A 297 0.49 0.11 -6.27
CA ILE A 297 -0.61 -0.85 -6.36
C ILE A 297 -0.16 -2.16 -5.75
N PHE A 298 -0.98 -2.72 -4.86
CA PHE A 298 -0.84 -4.06 -4.32
C PHE A 298 -1.93 -4.95 -4.93
N ASP A 299 -1.51 -6.01 -5.63
CA ASP A 299 -2.41 -7.09 -6.05
C ASP A 299 -2.46 -8.12 -4.91
N VAL A 300 -3.63 -8.31 -4.32
CA VAL A 300 -3.85 -9.17 -3.16
C VAL A 300 -4.71 -10.37 -3.56
N ASP A 301 -4.31 -11.56 -3.17
CA ASP A 301 -5.13 -12.77 -3.34
C ASP A 301 -6.29 -12.76 -2.32
N ASP A 302 -7.53 -12.85 -2.81
CA ASP A 302 -8.74 -12.72 -2.00
C ASP A 302 -8.90 -13.83 -0.94
N ASN A 303 -8.25 -14.98 -1.14
CA ASN A 303 -8.39 -16.14 -0.25
C ASN A 303 -7.35 -16.14 0.87
N THR A 304 -6.13 -15.71 0.55
CA THR A 304 -5.00 -15.76 1.48
C THR A 304 -4.70 -14.41 2.10
N SER A 305 -5.26 -13.32 1.56
CA SER A 305 -4.97 -11.93 1.92
C SER A 305 -3.49 -11.56 1.80
N LYS A 306 -2.72 -12.35 1.04
CA LYS A 306 -1.30 -12.10 0.76
C LYS A 306 -1.14 -11.31 -0.52
N VAL A 307 -0.14 -10.45 -0.53
CA VAL A 307 0.25 -9.71 -1.74
C VAL A 307 0.89 -10.68 -2.73
N THR A 308 0.46 -10.62 -3.98
CA THR A 308 0.98 -11.44 -5.08
C THR A 308 1.81 -10.63 -6.08
N ASN A 309 1.63 -9.30 -6.09
CA ASN A 309 2.40 -8.39 -6.93
C ASN A 309 2.37 -6.98 -6.33
N ILE A 310 3.43 -6.22 -6.56
CA ILE A 310 3.54 -4.81 -6.18
C ILE A 310 3.99 -4.04 -7.42
N LYS A 311 3.31 -2.94 -7.70
CA LYS A 311 3.63 -2.08 -8.84
C LYS A 311 3.69 -0.63 -8.40
N ARG A 312 4.87 -0.02 -8.49
CA ARG A 312 5.00 1.43 -8.33
C ARG A 312 4.29 2.17 -9.47
N ILE A 313 3.68 3.29 -9.13
CA ILE A 313 3.13 4.27 -10.06
C ILE A 313 3.99 5.53 -9.96
N TYR A 314 4.54 5.94 -11.08
CA TYR A 314 5.21 7.23 -11.26
C TYR A 314 4.71 7.80 -12.59
N ILE A 315 3.97 8.90 -12.54
CA ILE A 315 3.44 9.57 -13.74
C ILE A 315 3.85 11.03 -13.69
N ASP A 316 4.40 11.53 -14.78
CA ASP A 316 4.80 12.93 -14.95
C ASP A 316 4.20 13.57 -16.20
#